data_f0213b91e71818a3cf06bf4a029ccffe
#
_entry.id   f0213b91e71818a3cf06bf4a029ccffe
#
_cell.length_a   1.000
_cell.length_b   1.000
_cell.length_c   1.000
_cell.angle_alpha   90.00
_cell.angle_beta   90.00
_cell.angle_gamma   90.00
#
_symmetry.space_group_name_H-M   'P 1'
#
loop_
_entity.id
_entity.type
_entity.pdbx_description
1 polymer ?
#
loop_
_entity_poly.entity_id
_entity_poly.type
_entity_poly.pdbx_seq_one_letter_code
_entity_poly.pdbx_strand_id
1 'polypeptide(L)'
;LMYLLVYFSTALVIACTGTMLMGALAWAGLFTYSIILAAMLQISGHLFFDTWYEGSYGILAAVRDLGSPLMVIVSFMDKYSSGNYGKQLLILIFVLLLMAVLSWMAFCRRKSENTGKALVYTWMEPVLSALITIPSGLGIGLIFYMIPEDSSKTAWWIFGMILGTILVHGVLEVIYEMDFRRFFRRKVQLMIFGGVVAICALTMKIDLLGYDRYFPAYDNLQGVVVNVCNLSYTEQLCNVEKKENGIYKIRYTATSDNSSGLLDQPVMKSKALYNSLKDIRLQNEKGKKSGRRMYVRYINKQGFSVCRSYSVSSAQAQNLMEALYDEQTWKEDRYSFFQLDKQYLKEVTGIFCDGDIHSLFEKNAEKRQALAEALRKDILENGGQTVKDQPCAMLMFDYAGIPSEGYMDEWGMNVPAVQEGERVSTSVLVYPAYKRTLAILEETGYPLSMDELSVEYIDVYYFSSEAAGEDDEAFSDTEPLSDLEETENGYKVRYDKKEQLEALKKCIRPSQLVNGWTIWNADVTMEVVLEGQESTGGDSGLYMTFAGEIPDFIRADAKAAHVTCLLYTSPS
;
A
#
# COMPACT_ATOMS: atom_id res chain seq x y z
N LEU A 1 -15.67 9.90 -30.89
CA LEU A 1 -16.41 8.87 -30.12
C LEU A 1 -16.85 9.41 -28.76
N MET A 2 -15.97 10.02 -27.96
CA MET A 2 -16.27 10.57 -26.63
C MET A 2 -17.39 11.62 -26.68
N TYR A 3 -17.30 12.58 -27.60
CA TYR A 3 -18.35 13.58 -27.79
C TYR A 3 -19.73 12.92 -28.11
N LEU A 4 -19.73 11.90 -28.96
CA LEU A 4 -20.96 11.17 -29.30
C LEU A 4 -21.53 10.42 -28.08
N LEU A 5 -20.66 9.87 -27.21
CA LEU A 5 -21.10 9.22 -25.96
C LEU A 5 -21.80 10.22 -25.05
N VAL A 6 -21.21 11.40 -24.84
CA VAL A 6 -21.82 12.47 -24.04
C VAL A 6 -23.15 12.93 -24.70
N TYR A 7 -23.18 13.11 -26.02
CA TYR A 7 -24.36 13.51 -26.73
C TYR A 7 -25.52 12.50 -26.55
N PHE A 8 -25.30 11.21 -26.82
CA PHE A 8 -26.35 10.21 -26.67
C PHE A 8 -26.78 9.98 -25.21
N SER A 9 -25.85 10.09 -24.27
CA SER A 9 -26.17 10.06 -22.84
C SER A 9 -27.08 11.24 -22.44
N THR A 10 -26.78 12.44 -22.93
CA THR A 10 -27.60 13.63 -22.69
C THR A 10 -28.97 13.50 -23.39
N ALA A 11 -29.00 13.02 -24.62
CA ALA A 11 -30.24 12.78 -25.36
C ALA A 11 -31.14 11.75 -24.66
N LEU A 12 -30.57 10.68 -24.09
CA LEU A 12 -31.29 9.70 -23.28
C LEU A 12 -31.94 10.34 -22.06
N VAL A 13 -31.17 11.14 -21.30
CA VAL A 13 -31.67 11.84 -20.12
C VAL A 13 -32.83 12.78 -20.48
N ILE A 14 -32.69 13.58 -21.53
CA ILE A 14 -33.74 14.49 -22.01
C ILE A 14 -34.98 13.72 -22.47
N ALA A 15 -34.80 12.56 -23.12
CA ALA A 15 -35.91 11.71 -23.55
C ALA A 15 -36.69 11.11 -22.37
N CYS A 16 -36.00 10.84 -21.23
CA CYS A 16 -36.61 10.23 -20.04
C CYS A 16 -37.20 11.25 -19.05
N THR A 17 -36.83 12.53 -19.14
CA THR A 17 -37.29 13.60 -18.22
C THR A 17 -38.27 14.54 -18.90
N GLY A 18 -39.20 15.10 -18.11
CA GLY A 18 -40.22 16.01 -18.61
C GLY A 18 -40.01 17.48 -18.27
N THR A 19 -39.07 17.78 -17.38
CA THR A 19 -38.68 19.15 -16.96
C THR A 19 -37.18 19.35 -17.09
N MET A 20 -36.74 20.59 -17.31
CA MET A 20 -35.35 20.95 -17.46
C MET A 20 -34.55 20.67 -16.16
N LEU A 21 -35.15 20.96 -14.99
CA LEU A 21 -34.53 20.73 -13.70
C LEU A 21 -34.24 19.23 -13.48
N MET A 22 -35.23 18.37 -13.77
CA MET A 22 -35.05 16.91 -13.67
C MET A 22 -34.03 16.40 -14.66
N GLY A 23 -33.98 16.99 -15.87
CA GLY A 23 -32.98 16.68 -16.87
C GLY A 23 -31.54 16.98 -16.34
N ALA A 24 -31.36 18.16 -15.75
CA ALA A 24 -30.06 18.52 -15.18
C ALA A 24 -29.64 17.59 -14.01
N LEU A 25 -30.55 17.28 -13.08
CA LEU A 25 -30.29 16.37 -11.96
C LEU A 25 -30.00 14.94 -12.43
N ALA A 26 -30.79 14.43 -13.38
CA ALA A 26 -30.59 13.09 -13.93
C ALA A 26 -29.28 13.00 -14.74
N TRP A 27 -28.89 14.07 -15.45
CA TRP A 27 -27.62 14.15 -16.15
C TRP A 27 -26.45 14.11 -15.18
N ALA A 28 -26.47 14.96 -14.13
CA ALA A 28 -25.44 14.96 -13.09
C ALA A 28 -25.35 13.57 -12.42
N GLY A 29 -26.52 12.99 -12.08
CA GLY A 29 -26.57 11.64 -11.50
C GLY A 29 -25.96 10.58 -12.41
N LEU A 30 -26.32 10.53 -13.68
CA LEU A 30 -25.78 9.54 -14.64
C LEU A 30 -24.24 9.61 -14.76
N PHE A 31 -23.68 10.82 -14.70
CA PHE A 31 -22.23 11.01 -14.85
C PHE A 31 -21.44 10.79 -13.55
N THR A 32 -22.03 11.04 -12.36
CA THR A 32 -21.30 10.95 -11.07
C THR A 32 -21.63 9.70 -10.25
N TYR A 33 -22.72 9.00 -10.56
CA TYR A 33 -23.24 7.90 -9.72
C TYR A 33 -22.22 6.81 -9.43
N SER A 34 -21.48 6.36 -10.45
CA SER A 34 -20.50 5.28 -10.28
C SER A 34 -19.31 5.68 -9.40
N ILE A 35 -18.91 6.94 -9.46
CA ILE A 35 -17.83 7.49 -8.63
C ILE A 35 -18.26 7.47 -7.16
N ILE A 36 -19.47 7.99 -6.88
CA ILE A 36 -20.03 8.03 -5.52
C ILE A 36 -20.23 6.60 -4.98
N LEU A 37 -20.77 5.71 -5.80
CA LEU A 37 -20.98 4.31 -5.41
C LEU A 37 -19.65 3.59 -5.13
N ALA A 38 -18.65 3.77 -5.99
CA ALA A 38 -17.33 3.18 -5.80
C ALA A 38 -16.64 3.73 -4.53
N ALA A 39 -16.70 5.04 -4.30
CA ALA A 39 -16.16 5.66 -3.09
C ALA A 39 -16.86 5.12 -1.83
N MET A 40 -18.18 5.00 -1.85
CA MET A 40 -18.96 4.46 -0.74
C MET A 40 -18.59 2.99 -0.44
N LEU A 41 -18.45 2.16 -1.49
CA LEU A 41 -18.02 0.76 -1.35
C LEU A 41 -16.60 0.66 -0.80
N GLN A 42 -15.69 1.55 -1.25
CA GLN A 42 -14.32 1.62 -0.75
C GLN A 42 -14.27 1.97 0.73
N ILE A 43 -15.00 3.02 1.14
CA ILE A 43 -15.09 3.44 2.55
C ILE A 43 -15.71 2.33 3.40
N SER A 44 -16.81 1.72 2.93
CA SER A 44 -17.45 0.59 3.64
C SER A 44 -16.51 -0.59 3.79
N GLY A 45 -15.76 -0.93 2.74
CA GLY A 45 -14.77 -1.99 2.77
C GLY A 45 -13.70 -1.76 3.83
N HIS A 46 -13.13 -0.56 3.85
CA HIS A 46 -12.10 -0.18 4.82
C HIS A 46 -12.59 -0.17 6.28
N LEU A 47 -13.85 0.19 6.50
CA LEU A 47 -14.42 0.29 7.85
C LEU A 47 -14.90 -1.06 8.43
N PHE A 48 -15.36 -1.98 7.59
CA PHE A 48 -16.03 -3.21 8.06
C PHE A 48 -15.26 -4.50 7.77
N PHE A 49 -14.28 -4.49 6.86
CA PHE A 49 -13.50 -5.69 6.54
C PHE A 49 -12.02 -5.49 6.90
N ASP A 50 -11.50 -6.40 7.69
CA ASP A 50 -10.12 -6.36 8.19
C ASP A 50 -9.09 -6.64 7.10
N THR A 51 -9.46 -7.44 6.10
CA THR A 51 -8.59 -7.83 4.98
C THR A 51 -8.86 -7.04 3.70
N TRP A 52 -9.54 -5.87 3.83
CA TRP A 52 -9.87 -5.05 2.67
C TRP A 52 -8.62 -4.55 1.95
N TYR A 53 -8.62 -4.74 0.62
CA TYR A 53 -7.58 -4.23 -0.26
C TYR A 53 -7.97 -2.86 -0.82
N GLU A 54 -7.16 -1.86 -0.55
CA GLU A 54 -7.44 -0.45 -0.92
C GLU A 54 -7.27 -0.16 -2.42
N GLY A 55 -6.58 -1.03 -3.15
CA GLY A 55 -6.35 -0.85 -4.59
C GLY A 55 -7.61 -1.05 -5.43
N SER A 56 -7.69 -0.32 -6.53
CA SER A 56 -8.77 -0.44 -7.52
C SER A 56 -8.63 -1.74 -8.31
N TYR A 57 -9.23 -2.82 -7.81
CA TYR A 57 -9.15 -4.13 -8.45
C TYR A 57 -10.51 -4.84 -8.50
N GLY A 58 -10.70 -5.71 -9.49
CA GLY A 58 -11.87 -6.58 -9.59
C GLY A 58 -13.19 -5.83 -9.82
N ILE A 59 -14.21 -6.19 -9.03
CA ILE A 59 -15.58 -5.66 -9.18
C ILE A 59 -15.63 -4.16 -8.89
N LEU A 60 -14.88 -3.67 -7.91
CA LEU A 60 -14.85 -2.26 -7.55
C LEU A 60 -14.32 -1.39 -8.69
N ALA A 61 -13.24 -1.80 -9.34
CA ALA A 61 -12.70 -1.15 -10.52
C ALA A 61 -13.73 -1.17 -11.67
N ALA A 62 -14.38 -2.31 -11.89
CA ALA A 62 -15.40 -2.42 -12.92
C ALA A 62 -16.61 -1.49 -12.66
N VAL A 63 -17.09 -1.40 -11.41
CA VAL A 63 -18.17 -0.47 -11.02
C VAL A 63 -17.75 0.98 -11.26
N ARG A 64 -16.54 1.35 -10.87
CA ARG A 64 -16.01 2.69 -11.10
C ARG A 64 -15.88 2.99 -12.58
N ASP A 65 -15.19 2.14 -13.33
CA ASP A 65 -14.74 2.43 -14.69
C ASP A 65 -15.85 2.25 -15.74
N LEU A 66 -16.82 1.38 -15.49
CA LEU A 66 -17.92 1.09 -16.44
C LEU A 66 -19.28 1.64 -16.00
N GLY A 67 -19.42 2.07 -14.76
CA GLY A 67 -20.72 2.44 -14.17
C GLY A 67 -21.25 3.80 -14.63
N SER A 68 -20.46 4.64 -15.30
CA SER A 68 -20.93 5.92 -15.87
C SER A 68 -20.24 6.25 -17.19
N PRO A 69 -20.92 7.01 -18.08
CA PRO A 69 -20.31 7.46 -19.34
C PRO A 69 -19.03 8.27 -19.13
N LEU A 70 -18.94 9.06 -18.05
CA LEU A 70 -17.77 9.84 -17.72
C LEU A 70 -16.57 8.93 -17.43
N MET A 71 -16.75 7.92 -16.58
CA MET A 71 -15.66 7.02 -16.20
C MET A 71 -15.20 6.13 -17.34
N VAL A 72 -16.08 5.75 -18.26
CA VAL A 72 -15.70 5.07 -19.51
C VAL A 72 -14.77 5.94 -20.36
N ILE A 73 -15.05 7.25 -20.45
CA ILE A 73 -14.19 8.20 -21.17
C ILE A 73 -12.84 8.33 -20.44
N VAL A 74 -12.84 8.52 -19.12
CA VAL A 74 -11.62 8.66 -18.31
C VAL A 74 -10.77 7.40 -18.41
N SER A 75 -11.35 6.21 -18.24
CA SER A 75 -10.65 4.93 -18.37
C SER A 75 -10.07 4.72 -19.77
N PHE A 76 -10.77 5.15 -20.82
CA PHE A 76 -10.23 5.13 -22.19
C PHE A 76 -9.05 6.09 -22.34
N MET A 77 -9.14 7.32 -21.83
CA MET A 77 -8.08 8.32 -21.92
C MET A 77 -6.82 7.85 -21.20
N ASP A 78 -6.96 7.28 -20.00
CA ASP A 78 -5.88 6.69 -19.21
C ASP A 78 -5.13 5.59 -20.00
N LYS A 79 -5.85 4.65 -20.59
CA LYS A 79 -5.26 3.56 -21.38
C LYS A 79 -4.79 3.98 -22.77
N TYR A 80 -5.38 5.03 -23.34
CA TYR A 80 -4.91 5.62 -24.59
C TYR A 80 -3.52 6.22 -24.43
N SER A 81 -3.30 6.94 -23.33
CA SER A 81 -1.98 7.51 -23.00
C SER A 81 -0.91 6.44 -22.75
N SER A 82 -1.30 5.28 -22.20
CA SER A 82 -0.39 4.14 -21.96
C SER A 82 -0.16 3.23 -23.20
N GLY A 83 -0.75 3.55 -24.36
CA GLY A 83 -0.62 2.77 -25.60
C GLY A 83 -1.38 1.44 -25.64
N ASN A 84 -2.04 1.04 -24.55
CA ASN A 84 -2.77 -0.25 -24.46
C ASN A 84 -4.29 -0.04 -24.39
N TYR A 85 -4.84 0.59 -25.40
CA TYR A 85 -6.24 1.07 -25.42
C TYR A 85 -7.24 0.18 -26.17
N GLY A 86 -6.81 -0.91 -26.79
CA GLY A 86 -7.67 -1.73 -27.66
C GLY A 86 -8.93 -2.25 -26.96
N LYS A 87 -8.80 -2.78 -25.74
CA LYS A 87 -9.92 -3.26 -24.93
C LYS A 87 -10.85 -2.12 -24.52
N GLN A 88 -10.32 -0.99 -24.08
CA GLN A 88 -11.11 0.17 -23.67
C GLN A 88 -11.81 0.84 -24.84
N LEU A 89 -11.21 0.83 -26.02
CA LEU A 89 -11.87 1.28 -27.25
C LEU A 89 -13.11 0.45 -27.58
N LEU A 90 -13.01 -0.87 -27.47
CA LEU A 90 -14.17 -1.75 -27.66
C LEU A 90 -15.28 -1.49 -26.63
N ILE A 91 -14.92 -1.28 -25.36
CA ILE A 91 -15.85 -0.91 -24.30
C ILE A 91 -16.50 0.43 -24.61
N LEU A 92 -15.73 1.45 -24.99
CA LEU A 92 -16.25 2.77 -25.36
C LEU A 92 -17.25 2.69 -26.53
N ILE A 93 -16.94 1.92 -27.57
CA ILE A 93 -17.84 1.69 -28.72
C ILE A 93 -19.10 0.96 -28.27
N PHE A 94 -18.97 -0.08 -27.45
CA PHE A 94 -20.11 -0.84 -26.93
C PHE A 94 -21.07 0.05 -26.13
N VAL A 95 -20.54 0.83 -25.17
CA VAL A 95 -21.34 1.74 -24.33
C VAL A 95 -21.95 2.85 -25.17
N LEU A 96 -21.22 3.39 -26.17
CA LEU A 96 -21.74 4.37 -27.12
C LEU A 96 -22.96 3.82 -27.89
N LEU A 97 -22.84 2.61 -28.43
CA LEU A 97 -23.95 1.98 -29.19
C LEU A 97 -25.14 1.69 -28.27
N LEU A 98 -24.89 1.23 -27.04
CA LEU A 98 -25.92 1.01 -26.04
C LEU A 98 -26.68 2.30 -25.72
N MET A 99 -25.96 3.41 -25.44
CA MET A 99 -26.58 4.71 -25.17
C MET A 99 -27.35 5.26 -26.37
N ALA A 100 -26.83 5.06 -27.58
CA ALA A 100 -27.54 5.46 -28.82
C ALA A 100 -28.85 4.69 -28.99
N VAL A 101 -28.84 3.37 -28.83
CA VAL A 101 -30.02 2.52 -28.92
C VAL A 101 -31.05 2.87 -27.85
N LEU A 102 -30.61 3.02 -26.58
CA LEU A 102 -31.49 3.40 -25.47
C LEU A 102 -32.11 4.78 -25.68
N SER A 103 -31.33 5.74 -26.15
CA SER A 103 -31.79 7.10 -26.48
C SER A 103 -32.86 7.07 -27.59
N TRP A 104 -32.57 6.31 -28.65
CA TRP A 104 -33.53 6.14 -29.75
C TRP A 104 -34.83 5.45 -29.31
N MET A 105 -34.73 4.37 -28.54
CA MET A 105 -35.88 3.67 -27.97
C MET A 105 -36.72 4.56 -27.06
N ALA A 106 -36.04 5.31 -26.16
CA ALA A 106 -36.70 6.27 -25.29
C ALA A 106 -37.42 7.35 -26.11
N PHE A 107 -36.77 7.92 -27.12
CA PHE A 107 -37.37 8.94 -27.97
C PHE A 107 -38.61 8.41 -28.73
N CYS A 108 -38.54 7.22 -29.35
CA CYS A 108 -39.67 6.62 -30.09
C CYS A 108 -40.88 6.30 -29.20
N ARG A 109 -40.65 5.99 -27.91
CA ARG A 109 -41.73 5.65 -26.96
C ARG A 109 -42.25 6.85 -26.15
N ARG A 110 -41.65 8.03 -26.31
CA ARG A 110 -42.04 9.23 -25.58
C ARG A 110 -43.45 9.71 -26.02
N LYS A 111 -44.36 9.79 -25.06
CA LYS A 111 -45.68 10.39 -25.26
C LYS A 111 -45.62 11.89 -24.97
N SER A 112 -46.16 12.71 -25.88
CA SER A 112 -46.16 14.18 -25.71
C SER A 112 -46.97 14.65 -24.49
N GLU A 113 -47.93 13.87 -24.04
CA GLU A 113 -48.77 14.14 -22.85
C GLU A 113 -48.01 14.13 -21.52
N ASN A 114 -46.81 13.59 -21.51
CA ASN A 114 -45.98 13.51 -20.31
C ASN A 114 -45.00 14.69 -20.15
N THR A 115 -45.13 15.72 -20.99
CA THR A 115 -44.37 16.96 -20.86
C THR A 115 -44.80 17.70 -19.57
N GLY A 116 -43.85 18.09 -18.74
CA GLY A 116 -44.12 18.75 -17.45
C GLY A 116 -44.14 17.82 -16.23
N LYS A 117 -44.15 16.48 -16.41
CA LYS A 117 -43.94 15.54 -15.33
C LYS A 117 -42.41 15.43 -14.99
N ALA A 118 -42.08 15.07 -13.78
CA ALA A 118 -40.68 14.86 -13.39
C ALA A 118 -40.02 13.79 -14.28
N LEU A 119 -40.66 12.62 -14.43
CA LEU A 119 -40.24 11.53 -15.32
C LEU A 119 -41.33 11.23 -16.36
N VAL A 120 -40.89 10.96 -17.59
CA VAL A 120 -41.77 10.58 -18.70
C VAL A 120 -42.35 9.18 -18.51
N TYR A 121 -41.56 8.28 -17.91
CA TYR A 121 -41.90 6.88 -17.67
C TYR A 121 -42.13 6.60 -16.20
N THR A 122 -43.37 6.35 -15.80
CA THR A 122 -43.75 6.12 -14.38
C THR A 122 -43.14 4.87 -13.80
N TRP A 123 -42.79 3.85 -14.59
CA TRP A 123 -42.12 2.64 -14.14
C TRP A 123 -40.65 2.89 -13.71
N MET A 124 -40.04 3.98 -14.17
CA MET A 124 -38.67 4.36 -13.75
C MET A 124 -38.63 4.95 -12.34
N GLU A 125 -39.74 5.53 -11.86
CA GLU A 125 -39.79 6.16 -10.53
C GLU A 125 -39.32 5.20 -9.40
N PRO A 126 -39.92 3.99 -9.24
CA PRO A 126 -39.48 3.08 -8.16
C PRO A 126 -38.07 2.58 -8.34
N VAL A 127 -37.61 2.39 -9.59
CA VAL A 127 -36.24 1.93 -9.88
C VAL A 127 -35.21 3.00 -9.51
N LEU A 128 -35.44 4.24 -9.97
CA LEU A 128 -34.55 5.37 -9.64
C LEU A 128 -34.58 5.69 -8.15
N SER A 129 -35.78 5.61 -7.51
CA SER A 129 -35.88 5.77 -6.05
C SER A 129 -35.05 4.73 -5.32
N ALA A 130 -35.04 3.46 -5.75
CA ALA A 130 -34.21 2.41 -5.15
C ALA A 130 -32.72 2.68 -5.33
N LEU A 131 -32.31 2.99 -6.59
CA LEU A 131 -30.93 3.26 -6.95
C LEU A 131 -30.32 4.47 -6.21
N ILE A 132 -31.14 5.45 -5.85
CA ILE A 132 -30.67 6.64 -5.13
C ILE A 132 -30.82 6.45 -3.62
N THR A 133 -32.00 6.01 -3.13
CA THR A 133 -32.28 5.95 -1.68
C THR A 133 -31.40 4.93 -0.95
N ILE A 134 -31.20 3.73 -1.54
CA ILE A 134 -30.45 2.66 -0.86
C ILE A 134 -28.98 3.05 -0.65
N PRO A 135 -28.22 3.45 -1.70
CA PRO A 135 -26.84 3.89 -1.48
C PRO A 135 -26.74 5.15 -0.63
N SER A 136 -27.65 6.11 -0.80
CA SER A 136 -27.63 7.33 0.02
C SER A 136 -27.90 7.04 1.49
N GLY A 137 -28.82 6.12 1.81
CA GLY A 137 -29.06 5.68 3.19
C GLY A 137 -27.82 5.06 3.82
N LEU A 138 -27.14 4.16 3.10
CA LEU A 138 -25.86 3.59 3.54
C LEU A 138 -24.77 4.66 3.66
N GLY A 139 -24.62 5.55 2.65
CA GLY A 139 -23.60 6.59 2.65
C GLY A 139 -23.75 7.61 3.76
N ILE A 140 -24.99 8.09 4.03
CA ILE A 140 -25.26 8.97 5.16
C ILE A 140 -24.98 8.23 6.49
N GLY A 141 -25.34 6.95 6.56
CA GLY A 141 -24.96 6.10 7.70
C GLY A 141 -23.45 6.08 7.94
N LEU A 142 -22.64 5.92 6.88
CA LEU A 142 -21.17 5.94 7.00
C LEU A 142 -20.64 7.30 7.50
N ILE A 143 -21.21 8.41 7.03
CA ILE A 143 -20.84 9.74 7.52
C ILE A 143 -21.09 9.83 9.03
N PHE A 144 -22.27 9.39 9.49
CA PHE A 144 -22.60 9.38 10.92
C PHE A 144 -21.73 8.40 11.74
N TYR A 145 -21.28 7.29 11.14
CA TYR A 145 -20.33 6.37 11.78
C TYR A 145 -18.97 7.00 12.07
N MET A 146 -18.53 7.96 11.24
CA MET A 146 -17.22 8.59 11.35
C MET A 146 -17.18 9.79 12.31
N ILE A 147 -18.36 10.30 12.75
CA ILE A 147 -18.43 11.48 13.63
C ILE A 147 -17.94 11.19 15.07
N PRO A 148 -18.40 10.12 15.77
CA PRO A 148 -17.95 9.86 17.14
C PRO A 148 -16.62 9.09 17.17
N GLU A 149 -15.80 9.38 18.18
CA GLU A 149 -14.56 8.63 18.42
C GLU A 149 -14.78 7.36 19.27
N ASP A 150 -15.90 7.28 20.00
CA ASP A 150 -16.20 6.29 21.03
C ASP A 150 -16.96 5.04 20.55
N SER A 151 -17.34 4.21 21.54
CA SER A 151 -18.19 3.01 21.41
C SER A 151 -19.58 3.26 20.82
N SER A 152 -20.03 4.52 20.75
CA SER A 152 -21.32 4.93 20.19
C SER A 152 -21.42 4.87 18.66
N LYS A 153 -20.32 4.61 17.93
CA LYS A 153 -20.25 4.55 16.45
C LYS A 153 -21.39 3.76 15.81
N THR A 154 -21.73 2.59 16.38
CA THR A 154 -22.80 1.74 15.84
C THR A 154 -24.18 2.39 15.95
N ALA A 155 -24.49 3.05 17.07
CA ALA A 155 -25.76 3.73 17.26
C ALA A 155 -25.92 4.91 16.29
N TRP A 156 -24.87 5.70 16.12
CA TRP A 156 -24.83 6.80 15.16
C TRP A 156 -24.95 6.32 13.72
N TRP A 157 -24.33 5.19 13.38
CA TRP A 157 -24.49 4.55 12.07
C TRP A 157 -25.92 4.18 11.77
N ILE A 158 -26.59 3.49 12.70
CA ILE A 158 -28.01 3.11 12.56
C ILE A 158 -28.89 4.36 12.43
N PHE A 159 -28.65 5.37 13.28
CA PHE A 159 -29.38 6.63 13.22
C PHE A 159 -29.22 7.31 11.85
N GLY A 160 -27.98 7.42 11.36
CA GLY A 160 -27.66 8.00 10.04
C GLY A 160 -28.32 7.25 8.88
N MET A 161 -28.35 5.92 8.92
CA MET A 161 -29.02 5.10 7.90
C MET A 161 -30.53 5.35 7.88
N ILE A 162 -31.18 5.38 9.05
CA ILE A 162 -32.61 5.63 9.16
C ILE A 162 -32.93 7.04 8.67
N LEU A 163 -32.23 8.04 9.18
CA LEU A 163 -32.40 9.44 8.81
C LEU A 163 -32.17 9.64 7.30
N GLY A 164 -31.08 9.12 6.77
CA GLY A 164 -30.71 9.24 5.36
C GLY A 164 -31.73 8.58 4.43
N THR A 165 -32.19 7.38 4.77
CA THR A 165 -33.21 6.67 3.98
C THR A 165 -34.53 7.44 3.96
N ILE A 166 -34.98 7.95 5.10
CA ILE A 166 -36.23 8.72 5.19
C ILE A 166 -36.12 10.04 4.43
N LEU A 167 -35.06 10.80 4.64
CA LEU A 167 -34.87 12.11 4.02
C LEU A 167 -34.77 11.99 2.50
N VAL A 168 -33.89 11.10 2.01
CA VAL A 168 -33.65 10.99 0.57
C VAL A 168 -34.89 10.46 -0.16
N HIS A 169 -35.54 9.43 0.39
CA HIS A 169 -36.80 8.92 -0.17
C HIS A 169 -37.88 10.00 -0.20
N GLY A 170 -38.06 10.72 0.91
CA GLY A 170 -39.06 11.80 0.99
C GLY A 170 -38.78 12.95 0.03
N VAL A 171 -37.52 13.36 -0.10
CA VAL A 171 -37.12 14.39 -1.09
C VAL A 171 -37.42 13.93 -2.52
N LEU A 172 -37.13 12.66 -2.86
CA LEU A 172 -37.45 12.12 -4.18
C LEU A 172 -38.96 12.11 -4.47
N GLU A 173 -39.80 11.73 -3.47
CA GLU A 173 -41.26 11.78 -3.63
C GLU A 173 -41.76 13.22 -3.85
N VAL A 174 -41.22 14.19 -3.14
CA VAL A 174 -41.52 15.62 -3.36
C VAL A 174 -41.11 16.06 -4.77
N ILE A 175 -39.94 15.64 -5.24
CA ILE A 175 -39.45 15.98 -6.57
C ILE A 175 -40.31 15.36 -7.66
N TYR A 176 -40.73 14.10 -7.51
CA TYR A 176 -41.55 13.41 -8.51
C TYR A 176 -42.95 14.01 -8.64
N GLU A 177 -43.56 14.39 -7.52
CA GLU A 177 -44.92 14.90 -7.47
C GLU A 177 -45.02 16.45 -7.47
N MET A 178 -43.85 17.14 -7.31
CA MET A 178 -43.78 18.61 -7.18
C MET A 178 -44.64 19.15 -6.02
N ASP A 179 -44.88 18.35 -4.95
CA ASP A 179 -45.72 18.70 -3.81
C ASP A 179 -45.10 18.20 -2.50
N PHE A 180 -44.76 19.14 -1.59
CA PHE A 180 -44.17 18.84 -0.27
C PHE A 180 -45.11 18.00 0.64
N ARG A 181 -46.44 18.04 0.42
CA ARG A 181 -47.41 17.25 1.17
C ARG A 181 -47.26 15.74 0.86
N ARG A 182 -46.54 15.37 -0.17
CA ARG A 182 -46.39 13.99 -0.65
C ARG A 182 -45.14 13.28 -0.08
N PHE A 183 -44.40 13.92 0.82
CA PHE A 183 -43.16 13.40 1.41
C PHE A 183 -43.26 11.95 1.94
N PHE A 184 -44.39 11.56 2.53
CA PHE A 184 -44.63 10.20 3.02
C PHE A 184 -45.67 9.41 2.21
N ARG A 185 -45.83 9.67 0.93
CA ARG A 185 -46.86 9.02 0.11
C ARG A 185 -46.65 7.51 0.00
N ARG A 186 -45.46 7.05 -0.35
CA ARG A 186 -45.13 5.63 -0.63
C ARG A 186 -44.48 4.95 0.58
N LYS A 187 -45.19 4.89 1.73
CA LYS A 187 -44.67 4.34 2.98
C LYS A 187 -44.17 2.89 2.84
N VAL A 188 -44.87 2.05 2.07
CA VAL A 188 -44.48 0.65 1.84
C VAL A 188 -43.15 0.57 1.10
N GLN A 189 -42.93 1.42 0.12
CA GLN A 189 -41.67 1.48 -0.61
C GLN A 189 -40.52 1.94 0.29
N LEU A 190 -40.76 2.93 1.14
CA LEU A 190 -39.79 3.38 2.16
C LEU A 190 -39.42 2.24 3.12
N MET A 191 -40.40 1.46 3.60
CA MET A 191 -40.12 0.29 4.46
C MET A 191 -39.29 -0.78 3.75
N ILE A 192 -39.59 -1.06 2.48
CA ILE A 192 -38.81 -2.01 1.68
C ILE A 192 -37.35 -1.52 1.54
N PHE A 193 -37.14 -0.24 1.19
CA PHE A 193 -35.80 0.31 1.04
C PHE A 193 -35.04 0.32 2.37
N GLY A 194 -35.69 0.70 3.47
CA GLY A 194 -35.12 0.60 4.81
C GLY A 194 -34.71 -0.82 5.19
N GLY A 195 -35.55 -1.81 4.85
CA GLY A 195 -35.22 -3.23 5.01
C GLY A 195 -33.99 -3.66 4.19
N VAL A 196 -33.91 -3.22 2.94
CA VAL A 196 -32.74 -3.52 2.09
C VAL A 196 -31.47 -2.86 2.65
N VAL A 197 -31.54 -1.59 3.07
CA VAL A 197 -30.42 -0.89 3.71
C VAL A 197 -29.95 -1.64 4.97
N ALA A 198 -30.91 -2.08 5.80
CA ALA A 198 -30.59 -2.84 7.01
C ALA A 198 -29.93 -4.20 6.69
N ILE A 199 -30.40 -4.92 5.67
CA ILE A 199 -29.82 -6.19 5.22
C ILE A 199 -28.40 -5.95 4.69
N CYS A 200 -28.18 -4.94 3.85
CA CYS A 200 -26.86 -4.60 3.34
C CYS A 200 -25.89 -4.23 4.48
N ALA A 201 -26.35 -3.42 5.43
CA ALA A 201 -25.56 -3.03 6.59
C ALA A 201 -25.21 -4.24 7.47
N LEU A 202 -26.16 -5.12 7.74
CA LEU A 202 -25.92 -6.34 8.49
C LEU A 202 -24.93 -7.25 7.79
N THR A 203 -25.08 -7.43 6.48
CA THR A 203 -24.16 -8.24 5.66
C THR A 203 -22.71 -7.75 5.76
N MET A 204 -22.51 -6.43 5.74
CA MET A 204 -21.19 -5.83 5.91
C MET A 204 -20.65 -6.02 7.32
N LYS A 205 -21.46 -5.74 8.35
CA LYS A 205 -21.02 -5.74 9.75
C LYS A 205 -20.62 -7.11 10.28
N ILE A 206 -21.31 -8.18 9.88
CA ILE A 206 -21.05 -9.55 10.36
C ILE A 206 -20.25 -10.40 9.36
N ASP A 207 -19.78 -9.78 8.28
CA ASP A 207 -19.11 -10.49 7.18
C ASP A 207 -19.89 -11.75 6.73
N LEU A 208 -21.19 -11.57 6.44
CA LEU A 208 -22.07 -12.67 6.06
C LEU A 208 -21.60 -13.39 4.79
N LEU A 209 -20.94 -12.67 3.88
CA LEU A 209 -20.39 -13.20 2.64
C LEU A 209 -19.03 -13.87 2.84
N GLY A 210 -18.44 -13.81 4.03
CA GLY A 210 -17.16 -14.42 4.36
C GLY A 210 -15.99 -13.78 3.62
N TYR A 211 -16.03 -12.45 3.41
CA TYR A 211 -14.95 -11.74 2.72
C TYR A 211 -13.62 -11.90 3.44
N ASP A 212 -13.55 -11.69 4.75
CA ASP A 212 -12.34 -11.81 5.55
C ASP A 212 -11.92 -13.26 5.75
N ARG A 213 -12.90 -14.18 5.72
CA ARG A 213 -12.64 -15.63 5.91
C ARG A 213 -12.19 -16.32 4.63
N TYR A 214 -12.33 -15.67 3.47
CA TYR A 214 -11.98 -16.29 2.20
C TYR A 214 -10.47 -16.50 2.09
N PHE A 215 -10.09 -17.77 1.90
CA PHE A 215 -8.72 -18.18 1.60
C PHE A 215 -8.75 -19.31 0.57
N PRO A 216 -8.15 -19.14 -0.61
CA PRO A 216 -8.25 -20.12 -1.68
C PRO A 216 -7.46 -21.40 -1.35
N ALA A 217 -7.97 -22.57 -1.76
CA ALA A 217 -7.25 -23.82 -1.62
C ALA A 217 -6.00 -23.84 -2.54
N TYR A 218 -4.89 -24.39 -2.05
CA TYR A 218 -3.61 -24.45 -2.78
C TYR A 218 -3.74 -25.05 -4.18
N ASP A 219 -4.53 -26.14 -4.31
CA ASP A 219 -4.72 -26.83 -5.57
C ASP A 219 -5.48 -26.01 -6.62
N ASN A 220 -6.26 -25.03 -6.20
CA ASN A 220 -7.01 -24.13 -7.09
C ASN A 220 -6.19 -22.90 -7.51
N LEU A 221 -5.03 -22.68 -6.89
CA LEU A 221 -4.16 -21.55 -7.21
C LEU A 221 -3.31 -21.84 -8.46
N GLN A 222 -3.21 -20.86 -9.33
CA GLN A 222 -2.17 -20.73 -10.33
C GLN A 222 -0.90 -20.20 -9.67
N GLY A 223 -1.02 -19.18 -8.82
CA GLY A 223 0.05 -18.57 -8.05
C GLY A 223 -0.43 -17.48 -7.10
N VAL A 224 0.51 -16.94 -6.37
CA VAL A 224 0.32 -15.87 -5.41
C VAL A 224 1.34 -14.77 -5.68
N VAL A 225 0.91 -13.55 -5.52
CA VAL A 225 1.78 -12.35 -5.54
C VAL A 225 1.73 -11.74 -4.16
N VAL A 226 2.88 -11.38 -3.61
CA VAL A 226 3.00 -10.80 -2.26
C VAL A 226 3.78 -9.51 -2.32
N ASN A 227 3.22 -8.48 -1.70
CA ASN A 227 3.90 -7.20 -1.46
C ASN A 227 3.77 -6.85 0.02
N VAL A 228 4.90 -6.78 0.72
CA VAL A 228 4.96 -6.34 2.12
C VAL A 228 5.43 -4.90 2.15
N CYS A 229 4.60 -4.01 2.67
CA CYS A 229 4.93 -2.59 2.78
C CYS A 229 6.09 -2.38 3.75
N ASN A 230 6.98 -1.45 3.41
CA ASN A 230 8.11 -1.07 4.25
C ASN A 230 9.09 -2.21 4.59
N LEU A 231 9.22 -3.21 3.70
CA LEU A 231 10.22 -4.27 3.86
C LEU A 231 11.65 -3.78 3.72
N SER A 232 11.84 -2.71 2.96
CA SER A 232 13.15 -2.16 2.71
C SER A 232 13.02 -0.66 2.45
N TYR A 233 13.39 0.15 3.43
CA TYR A 233 13.49 1.59 3.24
C TYR A 233 14.71 1.98 2.41
N THR A 234 15.64 1.08 2.22
CA THR A 234 16.99 1.35 1.70
C THR A 234 17.28 0.68 0.37
N GLU A 235 16.62 -0.44 0.06
CA GLU A 235 16.79 -1.07 -1.25
C GLU A 235 16.00 -0.34 -2.33
N GLN A 236 16.68 0.35 -3.23
CA GLN A 236 16.07 0.87 -4.45
C GLN A 236 15.80 -0.27 -5.40
N LEU A 237 14.54 -0.59 -5.59
CA LEU A 237 14.10 -1.62 -6.51
C LEU A 237 13.59 -0.97 -7.78
N CYS A 238 14.06 -1.43 -8.92
CA CYS A 238 13.47 -1.11 -10.20
C CYS A 238 13.14 -2.40 -10.95
N ASN A 239 11.94 -2.46 -11.51
CA ASN A 239 11.56 -3.54 -12.40
C ASN A 239 12.14 -3.28 -13.79
N VAL A 240 12.93 -4.21 -14.26
CA VAL A 240 13.59 -4.12 -15.55
C VAL A 240 13.06 -5.22 -16.47
N GLU A 241 12.53 -4.84 -17.60
CA GLU A 241 12.07 -5.76 -18.64
C GLU A 241 12.93 -5.54 -19.88
N LYS A 242 13.73 -6.55 -20.25
CA LYS A 242 14.53 -6.53 -21.49
C LYS A 242 13.70 -7.08 -22.64
N LYS A 243 13.49 -6.28 -23.67
CA LYS A 243 12.80 -6.68 -24.88
C LYS A 243 13.73 -7.45 -25.84
N GLU A 244 13.14 -8.20 -26.78
CA GLU A 244 13.87 -8.97 -27.81
C GLU A 244 14.80 -8.10 -28.67
N ASN A 245 14.45 -6.82 -28.85
CA ASN A 245 15.27 -5.85 -29.60
C ASN A 245 16.43 -5.24 -28.79
N GLY A 246 16.66 -5.69 -27.56
CA GLY A 246 17.70 -5.20 -26.67
C GLY A 246 17.40 -3.86 -25.99
N ILE A 247 16.20 -3.31 -26.15
CA ILE A 247 15.73 -2.11 -25.46
C ILE A 247 15.15 -2.51 -24.10
N TYR A 248 15.42 -1.71 -23.08
CA TYR A 248 14.95 -1.93 -21.73
C TYR A 248 13.74 -1.04 -21.43
N LYS A 249 12.78 -1.59 -20.71
CA LYS A 249 11.74 -0.86 -20.05
C LYS A 249 12.05 -0.87 -18.55
N ILE A 250 12.32 0.29 -17.97
CA ILE A 250 12.76 0.42 -16.58
C ILE A 250 11.64 1.15 -15.83
N ARG A 251 11.08 0.47 -14.84
CA ARG A 251 10.06 1.03 -13.94
C ARG A 251 10.66 1.15 -12.55
N TYR A 252 10.73 2.36 -12.05
CA TYR A 252 11.08 2.58 -10.65
C TYR A 252 9.89 2.19 -9.80
N THR A 253 10.07 1.16 -8.99
CA THR A 253 9.06 0.80 -8.00
C THR A 253 9.20 1.80 -6.88
N ALA A 254 8.22 2.70 -6.76
CA ALA A 254 8.17 3.55 -5.58
C ALA A 254 8.12 2.64 -4.35
N THR A 255 9.05 2.82 -3.42
CA THR A 255 9.08 2.14 -2.11
C THR A 255 7.90 2.56 -1.24
N SER A 256 6.98 3.35 -1.78
CA SER A 256 5.82 3.86 -1.09
C SER A 256 4.86 2.73 -0.72
N ASP A 257 4.17 2.91 0.39
CA ASP A 257 3.11 2.08 1.00
C ASP A 257 1.93 1.72 0.07
N ASN A 258 2.12 1.81 -1.24
CA ASN A 258 1.06 1.74 -2.21
C ASN A 258 0.72 0.29 -2.59
N SER A 259 -0.56 0.01 -2.52
CA SER A 259 -1.21 -1.17 -3.08
C SER A 259 -0.92 -1.42 -4.57
N SER A 260 -0.48 -0.39 -5.31
CA SER A 260 -0.13 -0.43 -6.73
C SER A 260 1.06 -1.35 -7.05
N GLY A 261 2.08 -1.39 -6.18
CA GLY A 261 3.23 -2.27 -6.36
C GLY A 261 2.91 -3.78 -6.34
N LEU A 262 1.70 -4.17 -5.96
CA LEU A 262 1.28 -5.57 -5.97
C LEU A 262 1.20 -6.19 -7.37
N LEU A 263 0.91 -5.39 -8.39
CA LEU A 263 0.75 -5.90 -9.76
C LEU A 263 2.08 -6.19 -10.45
N ASP A 264 3.13 -5.53 -10.01
CA ASP A 264 4.47 -5.62 -10.60
C ASP A 264 5.34 -6.69 -9.94
N GLN A 265 4.87 -7.35 -8.87
CA GLN A 265 5.59 -8.42 -8.20
C GLN A 265 5.41 -9.77 -8.94
N PRO A 266 6.41 -10.66 -8.87
CA PRO A 266 6.35 -11.96 -9.54
C PRO A 266 5.25 -12.87 -9.00
N VAL A 267 4.67 -13.68 -9.88
CA VAL A 267 3.69 -14.71 -9.53
C VAL A 267 4.42 -15.95 -9.07
N MET A 268 4.22 -16.35 -7.82
CA MET A 268 4.89 -17.50 -7.21
C MET A 268 3.91 -18.61 -6.84
N LYS A 269 4.38 -19.85 -6.87
CA LYS A 269 3.61 -21.00 -6.41
C LYS A 269 4.47 -21.89 -5.53
N SER A 270 4.57 -21.57 -4.27
CA SER A 270 5.31 -22.31 -3.26
C SER A 270 4.37 -22.79 -2.15
N LYS A 271 4.60 -24.01 -1.66
CA LYS A 271 3.84 -24.56 -0.54
C LYS A 271 4.27 -23.94 0.79
N ALA A 272 5.55 -23.57 0.92
CA ALA A 272 6.07 -22.88 2.09
C ALA A 272 5.43 -21.49 2.22
N LEU A 273 5.47 -20.70 1.14
CA LEU A 273 4.83 -19.38 1.07
C LEU A 273 3.32 -19.47 1.37
N TYR A 274 2.62 -20.45 0.79
CA TYR A 274 1.19 -20.65 1.05
C TYR A 274 0.90 -20.93 2.53
N ASN A 275 1.73 -21.76 3.20
CA ASN A 275 1.56 -22.05 4.62
C ASN A 275 1.80 -20.81 5.49
N SER A 276 2.84 -20.03 5.20
CA SER A 276 3.11 -18.75 5.89
C SER A 276 1.94 -17.78 5.76
N LEU A 277 1.37 -17.65 4.56
CA LEU A 277 0.19 -16.81 4.32
C LEU A 277 -1.06 -17.32 5.05
N LYS A 278 -1.23 -18.63 5.16
CA LYS A 278 -2.32 -19.25 5.91
C LYS A 278 -2.23 -18.94 7.41
N ASP A 279 -1.03 -18.99 7.98
CA ASP A 279 -0.78 -18.70 9.39
C ASP A 279 -1.00 -17.20 9.68
N ILE A 280 -0.54 -16.31 8.79
CA ILE A 280 -0.80 -14.87 8.87
C ILE A 280 -2.31 -14.60 8.86
N ARG A 281 -3.07 -15.20 7.94
CA ARG A 281 -4.52 -15.04 7.89
C ARG A 281 -5.19 -15.49 9.20
N LEU A 282 -4.84 -16.67 9.73
CA LEU A 282 -5.43 -17.20 10.96
C LEU A 282 -5.17 -16.32 12.19
N GLN A 283 -4.04 -15.60 12.22
CA GLN A 283 -3.73 -14.66 13.30
C GLN A 283 -4.49 -13.33 13.12
N ASN A 284 -4.66 -12.85 11.90
CA ASN A 284 -5.49 -11.67 11.63
C ASN A 284 -6.96 -11.90 12.04
N GLU A 285 -7.52 -13.12 11.84
CA GLU A 285 -8.87 -13.46 12.32
C GLU A 285 -9.02 -13.36 13.85
N LYS A 286 -7.95 -13.51 14.61
CA LYS A 286 -7.96 -13.40 16.08
C LYS A 286 -7.84 -11.97 16.60
N GLY A 287 -7.91 -10.97 15.72
CA GLY A 287 -7.96 -9.54 16.09
C GLY A 287 -6.63 -8.91 16.50
N LYS A 288 -5.50 -9.57 16.31
CA LYS A 288 -4.17 -9.00 16.54
C LYS A 288 -3.77 -8.12 15.34
N LYS A 289 -4.12 -6.84 15.38
CA LYS A 289 -3.85 -5.86 14.31
C LYS A 289 -2.57 -5.04 14.52
N SER A 290 -1.60 -5.52 15.26
CA SER A 290 -0.32 -4.82 15.43
C SER A 290 0.67 -5.32 14.38
N GLY A 291 1.23 -4.41 13.57
CA GLY A 291 2.27 -4.76 12.62
C GLY A 291 2.17 -4.00 11.31
N ARG A 292 2.98 -4.41 10.35
CA ARG A 292 3.07 -3.82 9.02
C ARG A 292 1.95 -4.30 8.12
N ARG A 293 1.58 -3.50 7.15
CA ARG A 293 0.60 -3.88 6.15
C ARG A 293 1.25 -4.72 5.05
N MET A 294 0.57 -5.79 4.65
CA MET A 294 0.96 -6.68 3.55
C MET A 294 -0.21 -6.83 2.60
N TYR A 295 0.08 -6.78 1.31
CA TYR A 295 -0.89 -7.03 0.26
C TYR A 295 -0.61 -8.34 -0.44
N VAL A 296 -1.65 -9.13 -0.67
CA VAL A 296 -1.57 -10.43 -1.33
C VAL A 296 -2.60 -10.54 -2.44
N ARG A 297 -2.16 -10.97 -3.62
CA ARG A 297 -3.04 -11.29 -4.74
C ARG A 297 -3.00 -12.79 -5.00
N TYR A 298 -4.11 -13.45 -4.80
CA TYR A 298 -4.32 -14.85 -5.12
C TYR A 298 -4.84 -14.98 -6.54
N ILE A 299 -4.16 -15.71 -7.40
CA ILE A 299 -4.56 -15.97 -8.79
C ILE A 299 -4.99 -17.41 -8.89
N ASN A 300 -6.24 -17.66 -9.27
CA ASN A 300 -6.72 -19.03 -9.46
C ASN A 300 -6.42 -19.54 -10.88
N LYS A 301 -6.57 -20.85 -11.07
CA LYS A 301 -6.32 -21.53 -12.38
C LYS A 301 -7.22 -21.04 -13.52
N GLN A 302 -8.32 -20.36 -13.22
CA GLN A 302 -9.26 -19.79 -14.19
C GLN A 302 -8.90 -18.34 -14.57
N GLY A 303 -7.81 -17.80 -14.01
CA GLY A 303 -7.35 -16.44 -14.26
C GLY A 303 -8.03 -15.35 -13.42
N PHE A 304 -9.02 -15.69 -12.58
CA PHE A 304 -9.58 -14.73 -11.63
C PHE A 304 -8.62 -14.50 -10.49
N SER A 305 -8.56 -13.27 -10.01
CA SER A 305 -7.70 -12.92 -8.88
C SER A 305 -8.47 -12.21 -7.77
N VAL A 306 -8.03 -12.45 -6.55
CA VAL A 306 -8.59 -11.85 -5.34
C VAL A 306 -7.44 -11.22 -4.57
N CYS A 307 -7.56 -9.93 -4.23
CA CYS A 307 -6.58 -9.21 -3.44
C CYS A 307 -7.05 -9.09 -1.98
N ARG A 308 -6.09 -9.16 -1.06
CA ARG A 308 -6.30 -9.04 0.39
C ARG A 308 -5.20 -8.21 1.01
N SER A 309 -5.53 -7.54 2.10
CA SER A 309 -4.60 -6.83 2.98
C SER A 309 -4.53 -7.55 4.33
N TYR A 310 -3.33 -7.75 4.86
CA TYR A 310 -3.11 -8.35 6.16
C TYR A 310 -2.18 -7.49 7.00
N SER A 311 -2.36 -7.53 8.32
CA SER A 311 -1.35 -7.03 9.25
C SER A 311 -0.37 -8.16 9.57
N VAL A 312 0.93 -7.86 9.53
CA VAL A 312 2.02 -8.83 9.68
C VAL A 312 2.94 -8.38 10.80
N SER A 313 3.12 -9.21 11.82
CA SER A 313 4.11 -8.98 12.87
C SER A 313 5.53 -9.17 12.32
N SER A 314 6.55 -8.64 13.02
CA SER A 314 7.95 -8.79 12.60
C SER A 314 8.37 -10.25 12.45
N ALA A 315 7.96 -11.13 13.36
CA ALA A 315 8.24 -12.56 13.26
C ALA A 315 7.57 -13.23 12.05
N GLN A 316 6.33 -12.84 11.73
CA GLN A 316 5.64 -13.33 10.54
C GLN A 316 6.27 -12.80 9.27
N ALA A 317 6.67 -11.54 9.24
CA ALA A 317 7.38 -10.94 8.11
C ALA A 317 8.72 -11.67 7.87
N GLN A 318 9.45 -12.00 8.93
CA GLN A 318 10.67 -12.79 8.84
C GLN A 318 10.42 -14.16 8.24
N ASN A 319 9.45 -14.94 8.76
CA ASN A 319 9.09 -16.26 8.22
C ASN A 319 8.65 -16.19 6.75
N LEU A 320 7.94 -15.13 6.39
CA LEU A 320 7.52 -14.89 5.01
C LEU A 320 8.73 -14.61 4.11
N MET A 321 9.67 -13.77 4.57
CA MET A 321 10.88 -13.46 3.83
C MET A 321 11.77 -14.68 3.67
N GLU A 322 11.90 -15.53 4.69
CA GLU A 322 12.58 -16.82 4.57
C GLU A 322 11.98 -17.66 3.43
N ALA A 323 10.65 -17.77 3.38
CA ALA A 323 9.97 -18.51 2.32
C ALA A 323 10.13 -17.87 0.92
N LEU A 324 10.22 -16.55 0.83
CA LEU A 324 10.44 -15.82 -0.42
C LEU A 324 11.89 -15.97 -0.91
N TYR A 325 12.86 -15.90 0.00
CA TYR A 325 14.28 -16.08 -0.33
C TYR A 325 14.65 -17.51 -0.75
N ASP A 326 13.80 -18.49 -0.47
CA ASP A 326 13.95 -19.84 -1.02
C ASP A 326 13.50 -19.96 -2.49
N GLU A 327 12.75 -18.96 -3.00
CA GLU A 327 12.24 -18.95 -4.37
C GLU A 327 13.19 -18.22 -5.33
N GLN A 328 13.84 -18.96 -6.22
CA GLN A 328 14.80 -18.39 -7.18
C GLN A 328 14.18 -17.32 -8.07
N THR A 329 12.99 -17.57 -8.63
CA THR A 329 12.28 -16.62 -9.49
C THR A 329 12.04 -15.29 -8.78
N TRP A 330 11.69 -15.32 -7.49
CA TRP A 330 11.47 -14.11 -6.72
C TRP A 330 12.77 -13.30 -6.56
N LYS A 331 13.92 -13.94 -6.31
CA LYS A 331 15.21 -13.28 -6.21
C LYS A 331 15.61 -12.62 -7.53
N GLU A 332 15.48 -13.35 -8.64
CA GLU A 332 15.83 -12.86 -9.97
C GLU A 332 14.97 -11.66 -10.41
N ASP A 333 13.68 -11.67 -10.08
CA ASP A 333 12.76 -10.57 -10.41
C ASP A 333 12.92 -9.37 -9.46
N ARG A 334 13.24 -9.64 -8.17
CA ARG A 334 13.42 -8.60 -7.18
C ARG A 334 14.60 -7.69 -7.47
N TYR A 335 15.72 -8.27 -7.85
CA TYR A 335 16.97 -7.53 -8.04
C TYR A 335 17.23 -7.24 -9.52
N SER A 336 17.03 -6.00 -9.93
CA SER A 336 17.19 -5.56 -11.32
C SER A 336 18.59 -5.81 -11.90
N PHE A 337 19.63 -5.89 -11.07
CA PHE A 337 20.99 -6.20 -11.54
C PHE A 337 21.13 -7.62 -12.11
N PHE A 338 20.17 -8.53 -11.90
CA PHE A 338 20.13 -9.80 -12.63
C PHE A 338 19.75 -9.63 -14.09
N GLN A 339 19.02 -8.59 -14.42
CA GLN A 339 18.46 -8.37 -15.74
C GLN A 339 19.24 -7.34 -16.55
N LEU A 340 20.01 -6.46 -15.87
CA LEU A 340 20.83 -5.45 -16.52
C LEU A 340 22.18 -6.05 -16.98
N ASP A 341 22.56 -5.73 -18.23
CA ASP A 341 23.83 -6.18 -18.78
C ASP A 341 25.02 -5.48 -18.10
N LYS A 342 26.07 -6.23 -17.81
CA LYS A 342 27.28 -5.78 -17.10
C LYS A 342 28.00 -4.62 -17.77
N GLN A 343 27.86 -4.50 -19.10
CA GLN A 343 28.52 -3.42 -19.87
C GLN A 343 28.05 -2.03 -19.50
N TYR A 344 26.83 -1.92 -18.94
CA TYR A 344 26.23 -0.67 -18.46
C TYR A 344 26.61 -0.33 -17.03
N LEU A 345 27.22 -1.23 -16.26
CA LEU A 345 27.68 -1.00 -14.90
C LEU A 345 28.85 0.01 -14.89
N LYS A 346 28.61 1.19 -14.30
CA LYS A 346 29.60 2.28 -14.27
C LYS A 346 30.23 2.44 -12.91
N GLU A 347 29.45 2.34 -11.86
CA GLU A 347 29.88 2.59 -10.49
C GLU A 347 29.30 1.56 -9.54
N VAL A 348 30.02 1.26 -8.49
CA VAL A 348 29.55 0.50 -7.35
C VAL A 348 29.95 1.26 -6.11
N THR A 349 28.99 1.58 -5.26
CA THR A 349 29.21 2.15 -3.94
C THR A 349 28.74 1.20 -2.86
N GLY A 350 29.27 1.31 -1.68
CA GLY A 350 28.90 0.50 -0.52
C GLY A 350 28.68 1.34 0.72
N ILE A 351 27.71 0.95 1.51
CA ILE A 351 27.55 1.42 2.89
C ILE A 351 27.96 0.29 3.81
N PHE A 352 28.79 0.59 4.78
CA PHE A 352 29.36 -0.36 5.72
C PHE A 352 28.93 -0.03 7.16
N CYS A 353 29.53 -0.70 8.14
CA CYS A 353 29.17 -0.49 9.54
C CYS A 353 29.54 0.90 10.08
N ASP A 354 30.42 1.65 9.40
CA ASP A 354 30.68 3.07 9.66
C ASP A 354 29.57 4.01 9.19
N GLY A 355 28.60 3.50 8.43
CA GLY A 355 27.44 4.25 7.93
C GLY A 355 27.72 5.16 6.74
N ASP A 356 28.98 5.29 6.34
CA ASP A 356 29.41 6.14 5.24
C ASP A 356 29.24 5.45 3.89
N ILE A 357 29.09 6.28 2.83
CA ILE A 357 29.03 5.82 1.45
C ILE A 357 30.45 5.81 0.88
N HIS A 358 30.94 4.64 0.52
CA HIS A 358 32.24 4.45 -0.06
C HIS A 358 32.17 4.03 -1.52
N SER A 359 32.98 4.65 -2.39
CA SER A 359 33.09 4.23 -3.79
C SER A 359 34.04 3.03 -3.91
N LEU A 360 33.57 1.96 -4.58
CA LEU A 360 34.27 0.69 -4.65
C LEU A 360 34.88 0.49 -6.04
N PHE A 361 36.21 0.22 -6.07
CA PHE A 361 36.91 -0.14 -7.29
C PHE A 361 36.75 0.86 -8.45
N GLU A 362 36.78 2.18 -8.20
CA GLU A 362 36.52 3.26 -9.16
C GLU A 362 37.28 3.10 -10.47
N LYS A 363 38.55 2.70 -10.42
CA LYS A 363 39.42 2.56 -11.57
C LYS A 363 39.49 1.13 -12.13
N ASN A 364 38.76 0.16 -11.54
CA ASN A 364 38.85 -1.25 -11.89
C ASN A 364 37.48 -1.83 -12.27
N ALA A 365 37.13 -1.71 -13.55
CA ALA A 365 35.87 -2.24 -14.07
C ALA A 365 35.74 -3.77 -13.91
N GLU A 366 36.87 -4.51 -14.01
CA GLU A 366 36.85 -5.98 -13.86
C GLU A 366 36.50 -6.39 -12.43
N LYS A 367 37.03 -5.69 -11.40
CA LYS A 367 36.69 -5.95 -10.01
C LYS A 367 35.24 -5.59 -9.72
N ARG A 368 34.70 -4.48 -10.26
CA ARG A 368 33.28 -4.15 -10.13
C ARG A 368 32.37 -5.25 -10.69
N GLN A 369 32.72 -5.76 -11.87
CA GLN A 369 31.99 -6.86 -12.49
C GLN A 369 32.13 -8.18 -11.70
N ALA A 370 33.32 -8.46 -11.17
CA ALA A 370 33.56 -9.62 -10.33
C ALA A 370 32.75 -9.58 -9.05
N LEU A 371 32.65 -8.40 -8.42
CA LEU A 371 31.81 -8.19 -7.23
C LEU A 371 30.31 -8.45 -7.54
N ALA A 372 29.80 -7.89 -8.63
CA ALA A 372 28.42 -8.12 -9.06
C ALA A 372 28.15 -9.61 -9.35
N GLU A 373 29.10 -10.32 -9.95
CA GLU A 373 28.98 -11.76 -10.22
C GLU A 373 29.03 -12.60 -8.92
N ALA A 374 29.92 -12.25 -8.00
CA ALA A 374 30.01 -12.92 -6.70
C ALA A 374 28.69 -12.78 -5.94
N LEU A 375 28.13 -11.56 -5.91
CA LEU A 375 26.86 -11.29 -5.25
C LEU A 375 25.68 -12.05 -5.92
N ARG A 376 25.62 -12.09 -7.26
CA ARG A 376 24.61 -12.90 -7.97
C ARG A 376 24.64 -14.37 -7.55
N LYS A 377 25.85 -14.96 -7.50
CA LYS A 377 26.02 -16.36 -7.10
C LYS A 377 25.64 -16.57 -5.64
N ASP A 378 26.07 -15.68 -4.76
CA ASP A 378 25.76 -15.78 -3.33
C ASP A 378 24.24 -15.67 -3.09
N ILE A 379 23.54 -14.76 -3.75
CA ILE A 379 22.08 -14.63 -3.64
C ILE A 379 21.37 -15.90 -4.12
N LEU A 380 21.78 -16.47 -5.25
CA LEU A 380 21.11 -17.65 -5.81
C LEU A 380 21.36 -18.92 -5.00
N GLU A 381 22.58 -19.09 -4.47
CA GLU A 381 22.98 -20.28 -3.70
C GLU A 381 22.51 -20.26 -2.25
N ASN A 382 22.28 -19.09 -1.65
CA ASN A 382 21.84 -18.98 -0.27
C ASN A 382 20.30 -18.88 -0.20
N GLY A 383 19.71 -19.65 0.72
CA GLY A 383 18.27 -19.70 0.95
C GLY A 383 17.77 -18.76 2.05
N GLY A 384 16.53 -18.97 2.49
CA GLY A 384 15.82 -18.13 3.43
C GLY A 384 16.49 -17.98 4.80
N GLN A 385 17.32 -18.93 5.21
CA GLN A 385 18.06 -18.83 6.48
C GLN A 385 19.01 -17.61 6.53
N THR A 386 19.47 -17.15 5.36
CA THR A 386 20.37 -15.99 5.22
C THR A 386 19.77 -14.72 5.82
N VAL A 387 18.47 -14.50 5.63
CA VAL A 387 17.79 -13.28 6.09
C VAL A 387 17.45 -13.27 7.59
N LYS A 388 17.83 -14.31 8.33
CA LYS A 388 17.77 -14.31 9.81
C LYS A 388 18.83 -13.43 10.41
N ASP A 389 19.99 -13.37 9.75
CA ASP A 389 21.09 -12.53 10.17
C ASP A 389 20.85 -11.08 9.75
N GLN A 390 21.48 -10.15 10.45
CA GLN A 390 21.50 -8.75 10.01
C GLN A 390 22.52 -8.57 8.90
N PRO A 391 22.23 -7.72 7.91
CA PRO A 391 23.20 -7.41 6.86
C PRO A 391 24.43 -6.69 7.42
N CYS A 392 25.57 -6.92 6.80
CA CYS A 392 26.86 -6.33 7.18
C CYS A 392 27.31 -5.21 6.22
N ALA A 393 26.70 -5.12 5.04
CA ALA A 393 26.90 -4.04 4.08
C ALA A 393 25.69 -3.88 3.18
N MET A 394 25.58 -2.74 2.50
CA MET A 394 24.65 -2.52 1.41
C MET A 394 25.46 -2.07 0.19
N LEU A 395 25.27 -2.74 -0.94
CA LEU A 395 25.90 -2.38 -2.21
C LEU A 395 24.91 -1.69 -3.12
N MET A 396 25.31 -0.60 -3.73
CA MET A 396 24.57 0.12 -4.75
C MET A 396 25.30 0.00 -6.09
N PHE A 397 24.57 -0.41 -7.10
CA PHE A 397 25.06 -0.61 -8.46
C PHE A 397 24.44 0.42 -9.38
N ASP A 398 25.27 1.28 -9.98
CA ASP A 398 24.85 2.34 -10.88
C ASP A 398 25.15 1.96 -12.33
N TYR A 399 24.09 1.91 -13.11
CA TYR A 399 24.14 1.62 -14.53
C TYR A 399 23.84 2.89 -15.32
N ALA A 400 24.57 3.12 -16.43
CA ALA A 400 24.33 4.26 -17.31
C ALA A 400 24.51 3.89 -18.79
N GLY A 401 23.87 4.66 -19.66
CA GLY A 401 23.88 4.42 -21.11
C GLY A 401 23.02 3.21 -21.50
N ILE A 402 22.01 2.87 -20.73
CA ILE A 402 21.09 1.76 -21.02
C ILE A 402 20.11 2.22 -22.12
N PRO A 403 20.04 1.49 -23.27
CA PRO A 403 19.04 1.78 -24.28
C PRO A 403 17.64 1.48 -23.71
N SER A 404 16.89 2.50 -23.34
CA SER A 404 15.58 2.36 -22.72
C SER A 404 14.49 3.05 -23.52
N GLU A 405 13.25 2.65 -23.29
CA GLU A 405 12.07 3.31 -23.82
C GLU A 405 11.26 3.95 -22.70
N GLY A 406 10.62 5.08 -23.00
CA GLY A 406 9.64 5.68 -22.10
C GLY A 406 8.38 4.82 -21.99
N TYR A 407 7.64 5.00 -20.91
CA TYR A 407 6.36 4.34 -20.69
C TYR A 407 5.39 5.29 -19.98
N MET A 408 4.11 4.95 -20.04
CA MET A 408 3.11 5.61 -19.20
C MET A 408 2.99 4.86 -17.88
N ASP A 409 3.06 5.59 -16.78
CA ASP A 409 2.80 5.02 -15.47
C ASP A 409 1.31 4.75 -15.25
N GLU A 410 0.97 4.19 -14.10
CA GLU A 410 -0.42 3.88 -13.74
C GLU A 410 -1.29 5.13 -13.49
N TRP A 411 -0.67 6.30 -13.33
CA TRP A 411 -1.31 7.60 -13.17
C TRP A 411 -1.55 8.31 -14.51
N GLY A 412 -1.11 7.69 -15.63
CA GLY A 412 -1.20 8.27 -16.96
C GLY A 412 -0.15 9.34 -17.22
N MET A 413 0.89 9.44 -16.38
CA MET A 413 2.01 10.34 -16.61
C MET A 413 3.04 9.67 -17.51
N ASN A 414 3.57 10.45 -18.46
CA ASN A 414 4.62 9.96 -19.35
C ASN A 414 5.95 9.93 -18.59
N VAL A 415 6.44 8.74 -18.29
CA VAL A 415 7.78 8.52 -17.79
C VAL A 415 8.70 8.41 -18.99
N PRO A 416 9.61 9.38 -19.19
CA PRO A 416 10.51 9.37 -20.36
C PRO A 416 11.45 8.16 -20.30
N ALA A 417 12.02 7.82 -21.43
CA ALA A 417 13.17 6.92 -21.45
C ALA A 417 14.30 7.49 -20.60
N VAL A 418 15.10 6.62 -19.98
CA VAL A 418 16.32 7.01 -19.27
C VAL A 418 17.20 7.81 -20.23
N GLN A 419 17.47 9.07 -19.91
CA GLN A 419 18.23 9.95 -20.79
C GLN A 419 19.71 9.60 -20.79
N GLU A 420 20.41 10.04 -21.84
CA GLU A 420 21.87 9.89 -21.90
C GLU A 420 22.52 10.63 -20.73
N GLY A 421 23.22 9.90 -19.85
CA GLY A 421 23.81 10.43 -18.63
C GLY A 421 22.99 10.20 -17.34
N GLU A 422 21.73 9.82 -17.43
CA GLU A 422 20.96 9.37 -16.26
C GLU A 422 21.43 7.98 -15.81
N ARG A 423 21.37 7.77 -14.50
CA ARG A 423 21.77 6.51 -13.86
C ARG A 423 20.55 5.74 -13.39
N VAL A 424 20.61 4.43 -13.56
CA VAL A 424 19.69 3.47 -12.97
C VAL A 424 20.41 2.82 -11.82
N SER A 425 19.98 3.12 -10.61
CA SER A 425 20.58 2.61 -9.38
C SER A 425 19.76 1.45 -8.81
N THR A 426 20.44 0.42 -8.34
CA THR A 426 19.84 -0.66 -7.56
C THR A 426 20.70 -0.94 -6.34
N SER A 427 20.07 -1.16 -5.19
CA SER A 427 20.77 -1.47 -3.95
C SER A 427 20.42 -2.88 -3.45
N VAL A 428 21.38 -3.53 -2.84
CA VAL A 428 21.28 -4.91 -2.36
C VAL A 428 21.97 -5.04 -1.01
N LEU A 429 21.29 -5.64 -0.05
CA LEU A 429 21.87 -5.96 1.25
C LEU A 429 22.80 -7.17 1.15
N VAL A 430 23.96 -7.08 1.80
CA VAL A 430 24.96 -8.15 1.88
C VAL A 430 24.91 -8.80 3.26
N TYR A 431 24.73 -10.10 3.27
CA TYR A 431 24.61 -10.87 4.50
C TYR A 431 25.91 -11.64 4.84
N PRO A 432 26.13 -11.98 6.11
CA PRO A 432 27.32 -12.76 6.53
C PRO A 432 27.48 -14.11 5.83
N ALA A 433 26.41 -14.65 5.27
CA ALA A 433 26.42 -15.88 4.48
C ALA A 433 27.02 -15.72 3.07
N TYR A 434 27.15 -14.48 2.56
CA TYR A 434 27.61 -14.20 1.19
C TYR A 434 29.14 -14.21 1.09
N LYS A 435 29.72 -15.37 1.26
CA LYS A 435 31.19 -15.54 1.43
C LYS A 435 32.03 -15.06 0.26
N ARG A 436 31.53 -15.22 -1.00
CA ARG A 436 32.29 -14.77 -2.19
C ARG A 436 32.31 -13.25 -2.28
N THR A 437 31.17 -12.64 -1.99
CA THR A 437 31.02 -11.19 -1.94
C THR A 437 31.88 -10.59 -0.85
N LEU A 438 31.81 -11.15 0.37
CA LEU A 438 32.61 -10.69 1.51
C LEU A 438 34.11 -10.78 1.27
N ALA A 439 34.60 -11.87 0.64
CA ALA A 439 36.01 -12.01 0.32
C ALA A 439 36.56 -10.89 -0.59
N ILE A 440 35.70 -10.34 -1.48
CA ILE A 440 36.07 -9.21 -2.34
C ILE A 440 35.96 -7.89 -1.54
N LEU A 441 34.97 -7.78 -0.63
CA LEU A 441 34.80 -6.58 0.18
C LEU A 441 35.88 -6.43 1.25
N GLU A 442 36.36 -7.50 1.84
CA GLU A 442 37.51 -7.50 2.79
C GLU A 442 38.76 -6.85 2.18
N GLU A 443 38.98 -6.96 0.86
CA GLU A 443 40.08 -6.29 0.19
C GLU A 443 39.98 -4.76 0.21
N THR A 444 38.80 -4.20 0.50
CA THR A 444 38.60 -2.75 0.55
C THR A 444 39.03 -2.13 1.88
N GLY A 445 39.08 -2.94 2.94
CA GLY A 445 39.44 -2.50 4.30
C GLY A 445 38.34 -1.72 5.02
N TYR A 446 37.12 -1.63 4.47
CA TYR A 446 35.99 -1.01 5.17
C TYR A 446 35.38 -1.95 6.19
N PRO A 447 34.83 -1.43 7.32
CA PRO A 447 34.37 -2.26 8.42
C PRO A 447 33.09 -3.03 8.05
N LEU A 448 33.17 -4.35 8.12
CA LEU A 448 32.05 -5.28 7.88
C LEU A 448 31.34 -5.69 9.19
N SER A 449 31.92 -5.32 10.33
CA SER A 449 31.37 -5.59 11.66
C SER A 449 31.47 -4.35 12.54
N MET A 450 30.50 -4.18 13.44
CA MET A 450 30.54 -3.14 14.48
C MET A 450 31.73 -3.31 15.44
N ASP A 451 32.24 -4.53 15.56
CA ASP A 451 33.39 -4.80 16.41
C ASP A 451 34.69 -4.18 15.87
N GLU A 452 34.75 -3.91 14.57
CA GLU A 452 35.89 -3.26 13.91
C GLU A 452 35.97 -1.75 14.19
N LEU A 453 34.89 -1.16 14.72
CA LEU A 453 34.79 0.27 14.98
C LEU A 453 35.32 0.60 16.40
N SER A 454 36.19 1.61 16.46
CA SER A 454 36.63 2.22 17.75
C SER A 454 35.62 3.27 18.16
N VAL A 455 34.68 2.90 19.04
CA VAL A 455 33.62 3.77 19.55
C VAL A 455 34.04 4.41 20.86
N GLU A 456 33.97 5.74 20.93
CA GLU A 456 34.28 6.51 22.16
C GLU A 456 33.07 6.52 23.10
N TYR A 457 31.90 6.89 22.59
CA TYR A 457 30.60 6.84 23.30
C TYR A 457 29.43 6.73 22.33
N ILE A 458 28.25 6.40 22.87
CA ILE A 458 27.01 6.33 22.15
C ILE A 458 25.98 7.21 22.86
N ASP A 459 25.46 8.21 22.18
CA ASP A 459 24.36 9.04 22.65
C ASP A 459 23.03 8.45 22.12
N VAL A 460 22.12 8.13 23.02
CA VAL A 460 20.79 7.60 22.70
C VAL A 460 19.74 8.67 22.98
N TYR A 461 18.95 9.00 21.97
CA TYR A 461 17.89 9.99 22.05
C TYR A 461 16.54 9.28 22.13
N TYR A 462 15.78 9.56 23.16
CA TYR A 462 14.45 9.05 23.43
C TYR A 462 13.45 10.17 23.16
N PHE A 463 12.61 10.03 22.14
CA PHE A 463 11.58 11.01 21.79
C PHE A 463 10.28 10.65 22.51
N SER A 464 9.78 11.57 23.34
CA SER A 464 8.48 11.37 23.98
C SER A 464 7.37 11.57 22.94
N SER A 465 6.52 10.58 22.72
CA SER A 465 5.33 10.80 21.91
C SER A 465 4.31 11.59 22.73
N GLU A 466 3.92 12.79 22.29
CA GLU A 466 2.81 13.56 22.88
C GLU A 466 1.46 12.83 22.89
N ALA A 467 1.42 11.61 22.36
CA ALA A 467 0.23 10.76 22.26
C ALA A 467 0.03 9.80 23.44
N ALA A 468 0.93 9.78 24.46
CA ALA A 468 0.67 9.06 25.69
C ALA A 468 -0.35 9.87 26.50
N GLY A 469 -1.64 9.49 26.39
CA GLY A 469 -2.71 10.07 27.18
C GLY A 469 -2.41 9.98 28.68
N GLU A 470 -2.95 10.94 29.44
CA GLU A 470 -2.75 11.15 30.88
C GLU A 470 -3.15 9.94 31.79
N ASP A 471 -3.44 8.75 31.26
CA ASP A 471 -4.00 7.61 31.99
C ASP A 471 -3.01 6.48 32.35
N ASP A 472 -1.70 6.59 32.04
CA ASP A 472 -0.75 5.53 32.36
C ASP A 472 -0.09 5.71 33.75
N GLU A 473 -0.84 5.36 34.82
CA GLU A 473 -0.33 5.19 36.20
C GLU A 473 0.80 4.12 36.32
N ALA A 474 1.13 3.41 35.23
CA ALA A 474 2.11 2.31 35.22
C ALA A 474 3.59 2.76 35.21
N PHE A 475 3.86 4.06 35.06
CA PHE A 475 5.22 4.57 34.82
C PHE A 475 5.88 5.25 36.03
N SER A 476 5.21 5.37 37.17
CA SER A 476 5.62 6.32 38.22
C SER A 476 6.79 5.91 39.13
N ASP A 477 7.31 4.65 39.10
CA ASP A 477 8.22 4.18 40.18
C ASP A 477 9.53 3.52 39.70
N THR A 478 10.01 3.76 38.50
CA THR A 478 11.36 3.24 38.10
C THR A 478 12.37 4.37 38.06
N GLU A 479 13.37 4.32 38.96
CA GLU A 479 14.53 5.20 38.85
C GLU A 479 15.32 4.86 37.58
N PRO A 480 15.74 5.86 36.78
CA PRO A 480 16.60 5.64 35.62
C PRO A 480 17.95 5.06 36.05
N LEU A 481 18.46 4.10 35.28
CA LEU A 481 19.77 3.50 35.53
C LEU A 481 20.93 4.39 35.07
N SER A 482 20.65 5.38 34.25
CA SER A 482 21.59 6.32 33.67
C SER A 482 21.12 7.77 33.89
N ASP A 483 22.05 8.73 33.81
CA ASP A 483 21.72 10.15 33.90
C ASP A 483 20.99 10.59 32.64
N LEU A 484 19.67 10.90 32.75
CA LEU A 484 18.82 11.41 31.69
C LEU A 484 19.02 12.92 31.55
N GLU A 485 19.47 13.35 30.38
CA GLU A 485 19.55 14.75 30.00
C GLU A 485 18.29 15.15 29.23
N GLU A 486 17.55 16.14 29.71
CA GLU A 486 16.35 16.65 29.06
C GLU A 486 16.72 17.45 27.81
N THR A 487 16.03 17.19 26.69
CA THR A 487 16.20 17.87 25.40
C THR A 487 14.87 18.51 24.96
N GLU A 488 14.87 19.35 23.93
CA GLU A 488 13.64 19.99 23.42
C GLU A 488 12.53 19.01 23.03
N ASN A 489 12.89 17.76 22.63
CA ASN A 489 11.96 16.76 22.09
C ASN A 489 11.94 15.44 22.87
N GLY A 490 12.54 15.39 24.07
CA GLY A 490 12.61 14.17 24.87
C GLY A 490 13.83 14.13 25.77
N TYR A 491 14.49 12.98 25.82
CA TYR A 491 15.63 12.73 26.70
C TYR A 491 16.81 12.17 25.92
N LYS A 492 18.02 12.47 26.41
CA LYS A 492 19.29 11.96 25.89
C LYS A 492 20.05 11.25 26.98
N VAL A 493 20.66 10.11 26.65
CA VAL A 493 21.55 9.36 27.57
C VAL A 493 22.84 9.04 26.86
N ARG A 494 23.97 9.30 27.53
CA ARG A 494 25.31 8.94 27.05
C ARG A 494 25.79 7.65 27.67
N TYR A 495 26.23 6.71 26.84
CA TYR A 495 26.86 5.45 27.23
C TYR A 495 28.31 5.46 26.81
N ASP A 496 29.22 5.46 27.80
CA ASP A 496 30.69 5.50 27.63
C ASP A 496 31.39 4.30 28.31
N LYS A 497 30.65 3.53 29.13
CA LYS A 497 31.23 2.37 29.81
C LYS A 497 31.46 1.23 28.84
N LYS A 498 32.67 0.64 28.89
CA LYS A 498 33.08 -0.43 27.97
C LYS A 498 32.05 -1.58 27.85
N GLU A 499 31.48 -2.02 28.99
CA GLU A 499 30.50 -3.11 29.02
C GLU A 499 29.20 -2.73 28.29
N GLN A 500 28.73 -1.48 28.42
CA GLN A 500 27.56 -0.96 27.76
C GLN A 500 27.81 -0.80 26.26
N LEU A 501 28.99 -0.28 25.87
CA LEU A 501 29.39 -0.14 24.47
C LEU A 501 29.45 -1.50 23.76
N GLU A 502 30.05 -2.52 24.40
CA GLU A 502 30.12 -3.88 23.87
C GLU A 502 28.72 -4.52 23.71
N ALA A 503 27.79 -4.23 24.64
CA ALA A 503 26.44 -4.69 24.55
C ALA A 503 25.68 -3.98 23.41
N LEU A 504 25.83 -2.66 23.26
CA LEU A 504 25.22 -1.87 22.21
C LEU A 504 25.73 -2.25 20.82
N LYS A 505 27.05 -2.40 20.63
CA LYS A 505 27.62 -2.82 19.33
C LYS A 505 27.02 -4.09 18.79
N LYS A 506 26.56 -5.01 19.65
CA LYS A 506 25.90 -6.27 19.19
C LYS A 506 24.51 -6.07 18.63
N CYS A 507 23.80 -5.05 19.13
CA CYS A 507 22.38 -4.85 18.82
C CYS A 507 22.07 -3.63 17.96
N ILE A 508 23.09 -2.81 17.61
CA ILE A 508 22.89 -1.62 16.76
C ILE A 508 23.52 -1.80 15.39
N ARG A 509 22.94 -1.13 14.39
CA ARG A 509 23.47 -1.05 13.02
C ARG A 509 23.13 0.31 12.42
N PRO A 510 23.86 0.79 11.41
CA PRO A 510 23.40 1.88 10.55
C PRO A 510 21.97 1.60 10.06
N SER A 511 21.12 2.59 10.04
CA SER A 511 19.71 2.42 9.65
C SER A 511 19.54 1.78 8.25
N GLN A 512 20.53 1.97 7.39
CA GLN A 512 20.58 1.38 6.05
C GLN A 512 20.92 -0.13 6.09
N LEU A 513 21.56 -0.62 7.16
CA LEU A 513 21.99 -2.02 7.31
C LEU A 513 21.08 -2.81 8.24
N VAL A 514 19.79 -2.54 8.22
CA VAL A 514 18.82 -3.27 9.03
C VAL A 514 17.79 -3.93 8.12
N ASN A 515 17.49 -5.19 8.40
CA ASN A 515 16.41 -5.87 7.73
C ASN A 515 15.10 -5.10 7.92
N GLY A 516 14.40 -4.79 6.84
CA GLY A 516 13.18 -3.99 6.88
C GLY A 516 12.05 -4.58 7.74
N TRP A 517 12.06 -5.87 8.06
CA TRP A 517 11.12 -6.52 8.97
C TRP A 517 11.56 -6.50 10.43
N THR A 518 12.80 -6.10 10.74
CA THR A 518 13.24 -5.84 12.10
C THR A 518 12.53 -4.60 12.63
N ILE A 519 12.25 -4.57 13.92
CA ILE A 519 11.51 -3.48 14.55
C ILE A 519 12.29 -2.19 14.37
N TRP A 520 11.70 -1.25 13.66
CA TRP A 520 12.22 0.10 13.55
C TRP A 520 11.49 0.97 14.57
N ASN A 521 12.22 1.48 15.56
CA ASN A 521 11.70 2.40 16.56
C ASN A 521 11.99 3.83 16.11
N ALA A 522 10.98 4.50 15.57
CA ALA A 522 11.07 5.91 15.21
C ALA A 522 11.27 6.83 16.44
N ASP A 523 10.90 6.33 17.63
CA ASP A 523 10.96 7.10 18.88
C ASP A 523 12.31 7.03 19.59
N VAL A 524 13.27 6.28 19.04
CA VAL A 524 14.64 6.19 19.56
C VAL A 524 15.63 6.25 18.43
N THR A 525 16.51 7.22 18.47
CA THR A 525 17.65 7.33 17.56
C THR A 525 18.95 7.27 18.37
N MET A 526 20.01 6.80 17.73
CA MET A 526 21.32 6.71 18.37
C MET A 526 22.34 7.40 17.49
N GLU A 527 23.21 8.17 18.13
CA GLU A 527 24.38 8.76 17.53
C GLU A 527 25.62 8.07 18.11
N VAL A 528 26.39 7.46 17.23
CA VAL A 528 27.66 6.81 17.60
C VAL A 528 28.80 7.75 17.29
N VAL A 529 29.64 8.04 18.27
CA VAL A 529 30.84 8.85 18.10
C VAL A 529 32.05 7.94 18.11
N LEU A 530 32.83 8.00 17.03
CA LEU A 530 34.07 7.23 16.89
C LEU A 530 35.25 7.97 17.53
N GLU A 531 36.25 7.21 18.03
CA GLU A 531 37.47 7.78 18.59
C GLU A 531 38.15 8.73 17.58
N GLY A 532 38.40 9.98 18.00
CA GLY A 532 39.05 11.00 17.19
C GLY A 532 38.13 11.79 16.26
N GLN A 533 36.83 11.57 16.29
CA GLN A 533 35.84 12.45 15.67
C GLN A 533 35.32 13.47 16.68
N GLU A 534 35.38 14.76 16.32
CA GLU A 534 34.71 15.79 17.13
C GLU A 534 33.20 15.70 16.85
N SER A 535 32.38 15.57 17.90
CA SER A 535 30.93 15.69 17.82
C SER A 535 30.59 17.11 17.38
N THR A 536 30.35 17.29 16.10
CA THR A 536 29.83 18.56 15.55
C THR A 536 28.31 18.49 15.65
N GLY A 537 27.77 18.82 16.82
CA GLY A 537 26.33 18.70 17.12
C GLY A 537 25.43 19.12 15.94
N GLY A 538 24.79 18.16 15.33
CA GLY A 538 23.69 18.35 14.44
C GLY A 538 23.69 17.65 13.07
N ASP A 539 24.83 17.42 12.37
CA ASP A 539 24.76 16.92 10.97
C ASP A 539 25.83 15.87 10.58
N SER A 540 26.77 15.52 11.46
CA SER A 540 27.87 14.60 11.14
C SER A 540 27.94 13.33 12.00
N GLY A 541 26.95 13.05 12.83
CA GLY A 541 26.90 11.85 13.66
C GLY A 541 26.48 10.62 12.87
N LEU A 542 27.06 9.47 13.20
CA LEU A 542 26.68 8.18 12.66
C LEU A 542 25.37 7.71 13.30
N TYR A 543 24.25 7.88 12.59
CA TYR A 543 22.93 7.48 13.07
C TYR A 543 22.72 5.97 12.97
N MET A 544 22.41 5.35 14.10
CA MET A 544 22.18 3.92 14.26
C MET A 544 20.75 3.63 14.71
N THR A 545 20.34 2.39 14.49
CA THR A 545 19.07 1.84 14.99
C THR A 545 19.27 0.45 15.59
N PHE A 546 18.34 0.01 16.41
CA PHE A 546 18.36 -1.33 16.95
C PHE A 546 18.08 -2.38 15.88
N ALA A 547 18.95 -3.38 15.79
CA ALA A 547 18.89 -4.48 14.84
C ALA A 547 18.87 -5.86 15.52
N GLY A 548 18.83 -5.92 16.85
CA GLY A 548 18.87 -7.12 17.66
C GLY A 548 18.10 -6.99 18.97
N GLU A 549 18.41 -7.87 19.92
CA GLU A 549 17.81 -7.83 21.26
C GLU A 549 18.30 -6.60 22.02
N ILE A 550 17.35 -5.80 22.51
CA ILE A 550 17.63 -4.54 23.18
C ILE A 550 18.09 -4.82 24.61
N PRO A 551 19.23 -4.28 25.05
CA PRO A 551 19.75 -4.46 26.42
C PRO A 551 18.77 -3.93 27.48
N ASP A 552 18.76 -4.57 28.67
CA ASP A 552 17.82 -4.23 29.75
C ASP A 552 18.00 -2.79 30.26
N PHE A 553 19.22 -2.26 30.26
CA PHE A 553 19.48 -0.88 30.70
C PHE A 553 18.85 0.14 29.73
N ILE A 554 18.83 -0.13 28.42
CA ILE A 554 18.13 0.69 27.42
C ILE A 554 16.62 0.67 27.66
N ARG A 555 16.06 -0.51 27.98
CA ARG A 555 14.62 -0.64 28.29
C ARG A 555 14.24 0.11 29.57
N ALA A 556 15.13 0.09 30.59
CA ALA A 556 14.90 0.82 31.81
C ALA A 556 14.92 2.34 31.60
N ASP A 557 15.90 2.85 30.84
CA ASP A 557 16.00 4.27 30.52
C ASP A 557 14.86 4.73 29.60
N ALA A 558 14.43 3.91 28.63
CA ALA A 558 13.26 4.18 27.79
C ALA A 558 11.97 4.27 28.62
N LYS A 559 11.82 3.41 29.63
CA LYS A 559 10.70 3.45 30.55
C LYS A 559 10.71 4.74 31.39
N ALA A 560 11.86 5.14 31.89
CA ALA A 560 12.04 6.39 32.62
C ALA A 560 11.78 7.64 31.75
N ALA A 561 12.08 7.56 30.44
CA ALA A 561 11.82 8.59 29.45
C ALA A 561 10.37 8.57 28.88
N HIS A 562 9.48 7.74 29.41
CA HIS A 562 8.10 7.57 28.93
C HIS A 562 7.97 7.16 27.44
N VAL A 563 8.94 6.39 26.93
CA VAL A 563 8.93 5.86 25.56
C VAL A 563 8.32 4.46 25.54
N THR A 564 7.05 4.37 25.14
CA THR A 564 6.26 3.15 25.22
C THR A 564 6.61 2.09 24.17
N CYS A 565 7.08 2.48 22.99
CA CYS A 565 7.32 1.54 21.88
C CYS A 565 8.44 0.53 22.15
N LEU A 566 9.46 0.86 22.96
CA LEU A 566 10.53 -0.06 23.36
C LEU A 566 10.09 -1.12 24.38
N LEU A 567 9.00 -0.87 25.11
CA LEU A 567 8.52 -1.76 26.17
C LEU A 567 7.77 -2.98 25.64
N TYR A 568 7.19 -2.89 24.43
CA TYR A 568 6.36 -3.94 23.83
C TYR A 568 7.10 -4.84 22.83
N THR A 569 8.41 -4.68 22.68
CA THR A 569 9.22 -5.45 21.72
C THR A 569 9.77 -6.76 22.27
N SER A 570 9.16 -7.34 23.31
CA SER A 570 9.45 -8.70 23.73
C SER A 570 8.94 -9.70 22.71
N PRO A 571 9.76 -10.63 22.21
CA PRO A 571 9.27 -11.73 21.40
C PRO A 571 8.38 -12.62 22.29
N SER A 572 7.05 -12.58 22.10
CA SER A 572 6.09 -13.50 22.70
C SER A 572 5.74 -14.63 21.76
#